data_6b77733a4ad421df5694889d7813d11d
#
_entry.id   6b77733a4ad421df5694889d7813d11d
#
_cell.length_a   1.000
_cell.length_b   1.000
_cell.length_c   1.000
_cell.angle_alpha   90.00
_cell.angle_beta   90.00
_cell.angle_gamma   90.00
#
_symmetry.space_group_name_H-M   'P 1'
#
loop_
_entity.id
_entity.type
_entity.pdbx_description
1 polymer ?
#
loop_
_entity_poly.entity_id
_entity_poly.type
_entity_poly.pdbx_seq_one_letter_code
_entity_poly.pdbx_strand_id
1 'polypeptide(L)'
;MIIKVAGSPLESKGEKVTVAEASIDKESKGLSFFEKYLSVWVALSIVVGIALGKVAPGVAKHLDGLAIYVGDAPVVSIPIAICLFFMMYPIMVKIDFGEVLMAGKNIKPVGLTLFVNWAIKPFTMYAISIFFLGTLFYNFIGPEAVDYVKMPLGLNLTVGATHGVGKVILVNGLKVLEVPLWRSYLAGCILLGIAPCTAMVLVWGFLARGNDGHTLVMVAINSLVMLFLFGPLGGFLLGVGRLPVPWQALVLSIGIYVALPLVAGYTSRKLIIRARGETWFKEKFLHVLTPITITALLVTLVLLFSFKGDVIVSNPLTILWIAIPLFIQTNLIFWLAYGLARLMGLNYTDAAPSAMIGASNHFEVAIATAVLLFGLSSGAALATVVGVLIEVPVMLMLVKICLKTDHWFS
;
A
#
# COMPACT_ATOMS: atom_id res chain seq x y z
N MET A 1 -32.28 52.95 27.67
CA MET A 1 -33.31 52.06 28.25
C MET A 1 -32.82 50.64 28.02
N ILE A 2 -32.39 50.01 29.10
CA ILE A 2 -31.71 48.71 29.20
C ILE A 2 -32.80 47.65 29.22
N ILE A 3 -32.68 46.59 28.41
CA ILE A 3 -33.29 45.31 28.70
C ILE A 3 -32.25 44.24 28.56
N LYS A 4 -31.76 43.71 29.68
CA LYS A 4 -31.09 42.43 29.82
C LYS A 4 -32.11 41.31 29.61
N VAL A 5 -31.79 40.33 28.81
CA VAL A 5 -32.41 39.02 28.93
C VAL A 5 -31.27 38.00 29.07
N ALA A 6 -31.20 37.45 30.28
CA ALA A 6 -30.43 36.27 30.59
C ALA A 6 -31.22 35.05 30.12
N GLY A 7 -30.56 34.12 29.45
CA GLY A 7 -31.08 32.81 29.13
C GLY A 7 -29.91 31.84 28.97
N SER A 8 -29.67 31.05 30.02
CA SER A 8 -28.77 29.92 29.97
C SER A 8 -29.36 28.78 29.13
N PRO A 9 -28.62 28.13 28.24
CA PRO A 9 -29.06 26.85 27.72
C PRO A 9 -28.46 25.69 28.51
N LEU A 10 -29.30 24.92 29.13
CA LEU A 10 -29.06 23.53 29.47
C LEU A 10 -29.11 22.71 28.14
N GLU A 11 -28.01 22.57 27.45
CA GLU A 11 -27.92 21.61 26.34
C GLU A 11 -27.80 20.20 26.90
N SER A 12 -28.80 19.40 26.69
CA SER A 12 -28.86 18.00 27.10
C SER A 12 -27.85 17.18 26.26
N LYS A 13 -27.18 16.23 26.92
CA LYS A 13 -26.25 15.25 26.26
C LYS A 13 -26.86 14.48 25.06
N GLY A 14 -28.20 14.44 24.97
CA GLY A 14 -28.91 13.76 23.88
C GLY A 14 -28.91 14.52 22.54
N GLU A 15 -28.85 15.86 22.58
CA GLU A 15 -28.86 16.68 21.36
C GLU A 15 -27.52 16.68 20.64
N LYS A 16 -26.40 16.55 21.37
CA LYS A 16 -25.07 16.41 20.76
C LYS A 16 -24.86 15.09 20.02
N VAL A 17 -25.49 14.01 20.48
CA VAL A 17 -25.44 12.69 19.83
C VAL A 17 -26.23 12.71 18.52
N THR A 18 -27.42 13.30 18.51
CA THR A 18 -28.26 13.41 17.30
C THR A 18 -27.69 14.37 16.25
N VAL A 19 -27.01 15.45 16.66
CA VAL A 19 -26.34 16.37 15.74
C VAL A 19 -25.07 15.72 15.14
N ALA A 20 -24.35 14.91 15.92
CA ALA A 20 -23.21 14.14 15.42
C ALA A 20 -23.63 13.04 14.43
N GLU A 21 -24.71 12.32 14.73
CA GLU A 21 -25.27 11.32 13.81
C GLU A 21 -25.85 11.96 12.54
N ALA A 22 -26.51 13.10 12.64
CA ALA A 22 -27.01 13.84 11.48
C ALA A 22 -25.88 14.47 10.63
N SER A 23 -24.75 14.85 11.24
CA SER A 23 -23.56 15.31 10.51
C SER A 23 -22.84 14.14 9.79
N ILE A 24 -22.77 12.97 10.43
CA ILE A 24 -22.23 11.75 9.81
C ILE A 24 -23.09 11.35 8.60
N ASP A 25 -24.41 11.45 8.70
CA ASP A 25 -25.32 11.11 7.59
C ASP A 25 -25.28 12.15 6.45
N LYS A 26 -24.99 13.42 6.75
CA LYS A 26 -24.83 14.50 5.76
C LYS A 26 -23.50 14.41 5.03
N GLU A 27 -22.39 14.06 5.73
CA GLU A 27 -21.08 13.85 5.13
C GLU A 27 -21.00 12.53 4.34
N SER A 28 -21.72 11.49 4.78
CA SER A 28 -21.81 10.23 4.03
C SER A 28 -22.52 10.37 2.66
N LYS A 29 -23.24 11.46 2.42
CA LYS A 29 -23.85 11.78 1.12
C LYS A 29 -22.86 12.29 0.08
N GLY A 30 -21.62 12.65 0.46
CA GLY A 30 -20.54 13.04 -0.45
C GLY A 30 -19.73 11.87 -1.00
N LEU A 31 -19.72 10.71 -0.30
CA LEU A 31 -19.03 9.51 -0.77
C LEU A 31 -19.87 8.77 -1.82
N SER A 32 -19.22 8.29 -2.88
CA SER A 32 -19.86 7.37 -3.80
C SER A 32 -20.26 6.08 -3.07
N PHE A 33 -21.27 5.38 -3.56
CA PHE A 33 -21.70 4.09 -3.00
C PHE A 33 -20.52 3.11 -2.80
N PHE A 34 -19.58 3.10 -3.74
CA PHE A 34 -18.39 2.24 -3.69
C PHE A 34 -17.42 2.63 -2.58
N GLU A 35 -17.17 3.92 -2.39
CA GLU A 35 -16.26 4.42 -1.33
C GLU A 35 -16.84 4.17 0.06
N LYS A 36 -18.14 4.33 0.23
CA LYS A 36 -18.84 4.05 1.49
C LYS A 36 -18.72 2.59 1.92
N TYR A 37 -18.76 1.66 0.97
CA TYR A 37 -18.71 0.22 1.23
C TYR A 37 -17.40 -0.43 0.75
N LEU A 38 -16.34 0.34 0.60
CA LEU A 38 -15.05 -0.13 0.08
C LEU A 38 -14.54 -1.37 0.82
N SER A 39 -14.64 -1.38 2.16
CA SER A 39 -14.21 -2.52 2.98
C SER A 39 -14.99 -3.80 2.67
N VAL A 40 -16.29 -3.67 2.39
CA VAL A 40 -17.13 -4.81 2.00
C VAL A 40 -16.75 -5.32 0.61
N TRP A 41 -16.50 -4.40 -0.33
CA TRP A 41 -16.04 -4.74 -1.68
C TRP A 41 -14.69 -5.42 -1.67
N VAL A 42 -13.75 -4.93 -0.86
CA VAL A 42 -12.43 -5.55 -0.67
C VAL A 42 -12.58 -6.96 -0.09
N ALA A 43 -13.37 -7.15 0.97
CA ALA A 43 -13.61 -8.45 1.56
C ALA A 43 -14.27 -9.42 0.56
N LEU A 44 -15.24 -8.94 -0.21
CA LEU A 44 -15.90 -9.72 -1.27
C LEU A 44 -14.90 -10.14 -2.36
N SER A 45 -14.03 -9.21 -2.81
CA SER A 45 -13.00 -9.50 -3.82
C SER A 45 -12.01 -10.55 -3.34
N ILE A 46 -11.66 -10.55 -2.06
CA ILE A 46 -10.81 -11.58 -1.44
C ILE A 46 -11.49 -12.94 -1.52
N VAL A 47 -12.75 -13.03 -1.09
CA VAL A 47 -13.54 -14.29 -1.11
C VAL A 47 -13.72 -14.78 -2.55
N VAL A 48 -14.09 -13.90 -3.48
CA VAL A 48 -14.24 -14.24 -4.90
C VAL A 48 -12.91 -14.68 -5.52
N GLY A 49 -11.81 -14.01 -5.20
CA GLY A 49 -10.47 -14.39 -5.67
C GLY A 49 -10.09 -15.79 -5.20
N ILE A 50 -10.22 -16.08 -3.91
CA ILE A 50 -9.94 -17.41 -3.34
C ILE A 50 -10.82 -18.48 -3.97
N ALA A 51 -12.12 -18.19 -4.14
CA ALA A 51 -13.07 -19.12 -4.78
C ALA A 51 -12.69 -19.38 -6.24
N LEU A 52 -12.32 -18.33 -7.00
CA LEU A 52 -11.88 -18.45 -8.39
C LEU A 52 -10.62 -19.30 -8.52
N GLY A 53 -9.64 -19.10 -7.63
CA GLY A 53 -8.41 -19.90 -7.60
C GLY A 53 -8.68 -21.39 -7.38
N LYS A 54 -9.67 -21.73 -6.53
CA LYS A 54 -10.06 -23.11 -6.26
C LYS A 54 -10.90 -23.74 -7.37
N VAL A 55 -11.91 -23.00 -7.87
CA VAL A 55 -12.87 -23.54 -8.86
C VAL A 55 -12.27 -23.59 -10.26
N ALA A 56 -11.41 -22.62 -10.61
CA ALA A 56 -10.83 -22.48 -11.93
C ALA A 56 -9.31 -22.25 -11.89
N PRO A 57 -8.53 -23.19 -11.37
CA PRO A 57 -7.05 -23.03 -11.26
C PRO A 57 -6.37 -22.85 -12.63
N GLY A 58 -6.99 -23.30 -13.71
CA GLY A 58 -6.54 -23.07 -15.09
C GLY A 58 -6.52 -21.60 -15.46
N VAL A 59 -7.49 -20.80 -15.01
CA VAL A 59 -7.54 -19.37 -15.29
C VAL A 59 -6.35 -18.64 -14.66
N ALA A 60 -6.05 -18.94 -13.39
CA ALA A 60 -4.89 -18.38 -12.72
C ALA A 60 -3.58 -18.72 -13.46
N LYS A 61 -3.40 -19.98 -13.88
CA LYS A 61 -2.22 -20.40 -14.65
C LYS A 61 -2.12 -19.73 -16.04
N HIS A 62 -3.25 -19.56 -16.73
CA HIS A 62 -3.26 -18.84 -18.02
C HIS A 62 -2.89 -17.37 -17.85
N LEU A 63 -3.40 -16.71 -16.81
CA LEU A 63 -3.08 -15.30 -16.51
C LEU A 63 -1.61 -15.13 -16.09
N ASP A 64 -1.03 -16.07 -15.34
CA ASP A 64 0.42 -16.09 -15.05
C ASP A 64 1.24 -16.30 -16.33
N GLY A 65 0.74 -17.10 -17.27
CA GLY A 65 1.36 -17.31 -18.60
C GLY A 65 1.37 -16.07 -19.50
N LEU A 66 0.55 -15.04 -19.20
CA LEU A 66 0.56 -13.74 -19.89
C LEU A 66 1.65 -12.79 -19.34
N ALA A 67 2.69 -13.31 -18.72
CA ALA A 67 3.83 -12.52 -18.30
C ALA A 67 4.81 -12.28 -19.47
N ILE A 68 5.41 -11.10 -19.50
CA ILE A 68 6.54 -10.81 -20.39
C ILE A 68 7.79 -11.37 -19.74
N TYR A 69 8.54 -12.17 -20.48
CA TYR A 69 9.82 -12.74 -20.05
C TYR A 69 10.96 -12.11 -20.84
N VAL A 70 12.09 -11.90 -20.18
CA VAL A 70 13.39 -11.59 -20.82
C VAL A 70 14.35 -12.69 -20.41
N GLY A 71 14.64 -13.60 -21.37
CA GLY A 71 15.26 -14.89 -21.05
C GLY A 71 14.31 -15.74 -20.18
N ASP A 72 14.83 -16.27 -19.09
CA ASP A 72 14.04 -17.07 -18.14
C ASP A 72 13.42 -16.23 -16.99
N ALA A 73 13.68 -14.93 -16.94
CA ALA A 73 13.18 -14.03 -15.90
C ALA A 73 11.82 -13.42 -16.26
N PRO A 74 10.79 -13.55 -15.41
CA PRO A 74 9.55 -12.82 -15.60
C PRO A 74 9.81 -11.34 -15.36
N VAL A 75 9.43 -10.50 -16.31
CA VAL A 75 9.67 -9.04 -16.25
C VAL A 75 8.40 -8.33 -15.84
N VAL A 76 7.25 -8.70 -16.39
CA VAL A 76 5.97 -8.04 -16.08
C VAL A 76 4.83 -9.04 -16.26
N SER A 77 3.98 -9.19 -15.27
CA SER A 77 2.66 -9.80 -15.46
C SER A 77 1.73 -8.79 -16.11
N ILE A 78 1.38 -8.99 -17.39
CA ILE A 78 0.55 -8.04 -18.15
C ILE A 78 -0.79 -7.74 -17.44
N PRO A 79 -1.57 -8.73 -16.96
CA PRO A 79 -2.82 -8.46 -16.29
C PRO A 79 -2.66 -7.58 -15.05
N ILE A 80 -1.65 -7.89 -14.21
CA ILE A 80 -1.36 -7.09 -13.01
C ILE A 80 -0.90 -5.69 -13.40
N ALA A 81 -0.02 -5.55 -14.40
CA ALA A 81 0.47 -4.24 -14.83
C ALA A 81 -0.65 -3.34 -15.37
N ILE A 82 -1.59 -3.89 -16.14
CA ILE A 82 -2.75 -3.14 -16.65
C ILE A 82 -3.63 -2.68 -15.49
N CYS A 83 -3.97 -3.58 -14.57
CA CYS A 83 -4.79 -3.24 -13.42
C CYS A 83 -4.13 -2.16 -12.54
N LEU A 84 -2.82 -2.30 -12.27
CA LEU A 84 -2.06 -1.32 -11.49
C LEU A 84 -1.96 0.04 -12.21
N PHE A 85 -1.78 0.04 -13.52
CA PHE A 85 -1.78 1.28 -14.28
C PHE A 85 -3.13 2.01 -14.16
N PHE A 86 -4.25 1.33 -14.39
CA PHE A 86 -5.58 1.93 -14.29
C PHE A 86 -5.98 2.29 -12.87
N MET A 87 -5.35 1.72 -11.88
CA MET A 87 -5.52 2.11 -10.48
C MET A 87 -4.69 3.36 -10.12
N MET A 88 -3.41 3.41 -10.57
CA MET A 88 -2.48 4.50 -10.25
C MET A 88 -2.72 5.75 -11.11
N TYR A 89 -2.96 5.59 -12.41
CA TYR A 89 -3.11 6.68 -13.34
C TYR A 89 -4.16 7.73 -12.90
N PRO A 90 -5.39 7.36 -12.49
CA PRO A 90 -6.38 8.33 -12.05
C PRO A 90 -5.96 9.13 -10.82
N ILE A 91 -5.18 8.53 -9.93
CA ILE A 91 -4.65 9.20 -8.74
C ILE A 91 -3.60 10.23 -9.17
N MET A 92 -2.68 9.82 -10.05
CA MET A 92 -1.61 10.70 -10.56
C MET A 92 -2.16 11.86 -11.37
N VAL A 93 -3.27 11.68 -12.08
CA VAL A 93 -3.99 12.75 -12.79
C VAL A 93 -4.56 13.81 -11.84
N LYS A 94 -4.99 13.41 -10.63
CA LYS A 94 -5.53 14.35 -9.62
C LYS A 94 -4.45 15.25 -9.03
N ILE A 95 -3.19 14.88 -9.08
CA ILE A 95 -2.08 15.64 -8.49
C ILE A 95 -1.92 17.00 -9.19
N ASP A 96 -2.01 18.07 -8.40
CA ASP A 96 -1.63 19.42 -8.82
C ASP A 96 -0.20 19.74 -8.35
N PHE A 97 0.74 19.70 -9.28
CA PHE A 97 2.14 19.97 -8.94
C PHE A 97 2.38 21.42 -8.49
N GLY A 98 1.50 22.35 -8.85
CA GLY A 98 1.53 23.72 -8.33
C GLY A 98 1.19 23.76 -6.84
N GLU A 99 0.16 23.01 -6.43
CA GLU A 99 -0.20 22.87 -5.00
C GLU A 99 0.89 22.13 -4.23
N VAL A 100 1.51 21.11 -4.81
CA VAL A 100 2.66 20.40 -4.21
C VAL A 100 3.81 21.34 -3.89
N LEU A 101 4.16 22.23 -4.82
CA LEU A 101 5.20 23.23 -4.61
C LEU A 101 4.81 24.27 -3.53
N MET A 102 3.53 24.63 -3.46
CA MET A 102 3.03 25.55 -2.43
C MET A 102 2.93 24.90 -1.05
N ALA A 103 2.66 23.61 -0.98
CA ALA A 103 2.58 22.87 0.28
C ALA A 103 3.93 22.78 1.01
N GLY A 104 5.04 22.97 0.32
CA GLY A 104 6.35 23.20 0.94
C GLY A 104 6.38 24.34 1.95
N LYS A 105 5.34 25.20 1.97
CA LYS A 105 5.14 26.24 3.00
C LYS A 105 4.65 25.69 4.34
N ASN A 106 3.95 24.54 4.35
CA ASN A 106 3.51 23.88 5.57
C ASN A 106 4.48 22.75 5.96
N ILE A 107 5.69 23.15 6.35
CA ILE A 107 6.84 22.26 6.55
C ILE A 107 6.59 21.20 7.63
N LYS A 108 5.82 21.51 8.68
CA LYS A 108 5.64 20.61 9.82
C LYS A 108 4.96 19.28 9.47
N PRO A 109 3.72 19.24 8.94
CA PRO A 109 3.06 17.96 8.64
C PRO A 109 3.72 17.23 7.46
N VAL A 110 4.23 17.98 6.47
CA VAL A 110 4.97 17.40 5.35
C VAL A 110 6.26 16.75 5.81
N GLY A 111 7.08 17.46 6.60
CA GLY A 111 8.32 16.96 7.16
C GLY A 111 8.12 15.75 8.06
N LEU A 112 7.09 15.79 8.93
CA LEU A 112 6.71 14.66 9.79
C LEU A 112 6.41 13.40 8.96
N THR A 113 5.56 13.54 7.95
CA THR A 113 5.14 12.40 7.12
C THR A 113 6.30 11.82 6.33
N LEU A 114 7.15 12.66 5.74
CA LEU A 114 8.35 12.20 5.02
C LEU A 114 9.33 11.51 5.97
N PHE A 115 9.59 12.09 7.13
CA PHE A 115 10.50 11.50 8.12
C PHE A 115 10.00 10.13 8.59
N VAL A 116 8.72 10.01 8.93
CA VAL A 116 8.15 8.74 9.36
C VAL A 116 8.19 7.70 8.24
N ASN A 117 7.79 8.06 7.02
CA ASN A 117 7.70 7.13 5.90
C ASN A 117 9.07 6.66 5.38
N TRP A 118 10.10 7.51 5.42
CA TRP A 118 11.35 7.21 4.74
C TRP A 118 12.53 6.98 5.69
N ALA A 119 12.49 7.55 6.91
CA ALA A 119 13.56 7.38 7.90
C ALA A 119 13.20 6.41 9.03
N ILE A 120 11.92 6.13 9.29
CA ILE A 120 11.53 5.25 10.41
C ILE A 120 10.88 3.97 9.92
N LYS A 121 9.84 4.07 9.10
CA LYS A 121 9.00 2.95 8.67
C LYS A 121 9.76 1.80 8.01
N PRO A 122 10.68 2.01 7.06
CA PRO A 122 11.42 0.92 6.42
C PRO A 122 12.26 0.11 7.40
N PHE A 123 12.95 0.80 8.30
CA PHE A 123 13.86 0.18 9.26
C PHE A 123 13.10 -0.54 10.38
N THR A 124 11.99 0.02 10.86
CA THR A 124 11.13 -0.65 11.85
C THR A 124 10.45 -1.86 11.25
N MET A 125 10.00 -1.81 9.98
CA MET A 125 9.45 -2.97 9.29
C MET A 125 10.49 -4.09 9.21
N TYR A 126 11.72 -3.77 8.80
CA TYR A 126 12.82 -4.74 8.77
C TYR A 126 13.11 -5.34 10.14
N ALA A 127 13.28 -4.49 11.17
CA ALA A 127 13.62 -4.94 12.52
C ALA A 127 12.53 -5.82 13.14
N ILE A 128 11.27 -5.43 13.03
CA ILE A 128 10.13 -6.20 13.54
C ILE A 128 10.01 -7.51 12.76
N SER A 129 10.08 -7.47 11.44
CA SER A 129 9.92 -8.66 10.61
C SER A 129 11.05 -9.68 10.83
N ILE A 130 12.31 -9.24 10.95
CA ILE A 130 13.43 -10.15 11.22
C ILE A 130 13.33 -10.75 12.63
N PHE A 131 12.89 -9.97 13.61
CA PHE A 131 12.68 -10.48 14.98
C PHE A 131 11.58 -11.55 15.00
N PHE A 132 10.43 -11.30 14.40
CA PHE A 132 9.34 -12.27 14.43
C PHE A 132 9.61 -13.46 13.51
N LEU A 133 9.93 -13.25 12.25
CA LEU A 133 10.09 -14.31 11.25
C LEU A 133 11.40 -15.06 11.40
N GLY A 134 12.49 -14.34 11.71
CA GLY A 134 13.84 -14.92 11.79
C GLY A 134 14.24 -15.43 13.17
N THR A 135 13.48 -15.11 14.24
CA THR A 135 13.80 -15.54 15.60
C THR A 135 12.61 -16.24 16.25
N LEU A 136 11.48 -15.52 16.46
CA LEU A 136 10.36 -16.05 17.24
C LEU A 136 9.62 -17.17 16.50
N PHE A 137 9.34 -17.00 15.22
CA PHE A 137 8.60 -17.95 14.39
C PHE A 137 9.49 -18.86 13.55
N TYR A 138 10.81 -18.72 13.65
CA TYR A 138 11.79 -19.46 12.87
C TYR A 138 11.55 -20.99 12.90
N ASN A 139 11.37 -21.56 14.11
CA ASN A 139 11.13 -22.99 14.27
C ASN A 139 9.73 -23.43 13.77
N PHE A 140 8.74 -22.54 13.83
CA PHE A 140 7.38 -22.82 13.36
C PHE A 140 7.28 -22.74 11.83
N ILE A 141 8.01 -21.84 11.19
CA ILE A 141 8.11 -21.73 9.73
C ILE A 141 8.87 -22.94 9.17
N GLY A 142 9.82 -23.47 9.94
CA GLY A 142 10.68 -24.59 9.61
C GLY A 142 12.08 -24.11 9.19
N PRO A 143 13.11 -24.50 9.94
CA PRO A 143 14.51 -24.14 9.65
C PRO A 143 14.98 -24.61 8.27
N GLU A 144 14.50 -25.78 7.84
CA GLU A 144 14.81 -26.43 6.56
C GLU A 144 13.84 -26.01 5.42
N ALA A 145 12.81 -25.19 5.73
CA ALA A 145 11.84 -24.78 4.73
C ALA A 145 12.47 -23.80 3.74
N VAL A 146 12.36 -24.12 2.46
CA VAL A 146 12.92 -23.34 1.36
C VAL A 146 11.85 -22.84 0.40
N ASP A 147 12.13 -21.73 -0.21
CA ASP A 147 11.36 -21.14 -1.30
C ASP A 147 12.18 -21.18 -2.59
N TYR A 148 11.54 -21.53 -3.69
CA TYR A 148 12.17 -21.57 -5.00
C TYR A 148 11.79 -20.34 -5.80
N VAL A 149 12.68 -19.37 -5.77
CA VAL A 149 12.49 -18.07 -6.42
C VAL A 149 12.99 -18.15 -7.86
N LYS A 150 12.19 -17.71 -8.82
CA LYS A 150 12.63 -17.60 -10.22
C LYS A 150 13.85 -16.67 -10.28
N MET A 151 14.80 -16.98 -11.20
CA MET A 151 15.99 -16.15 -11.35
C MET A 151 15.58 -14.71 -11.72
N PRO A 152 15.92 -13.71 -10.87
CA PRO A 152 15.52 -12.33 -11.15
C PRO A 152 16.27 -11.74 -12.33
N LEU A 153 15.66 -10.76 -13.01
CA LEU A 153 16.28 -10.02 -14.10
C LEU A 153 17.60 -9.37 -13.65
N GLY A 154 18.66 -9.59 -14.42
CA GLY A 154 19.99 -9.04 -14.13
C GLY A 154 20.87 -9.93 -13.25
N LEU A 155 20.37 -11.05 -12.72
CA LEU A 155 21.17 -12.04 -12.03
C LEU A 155 21.53 -13.20 -12.97
N ASN A 156 22.73 -13.18 -13.54
CA ASN A 156 23.26 -14.27 -14.38
C ASN A 156 24.24 -15.11 -13.55
N LEU A 157 23.71 -16.08 -12.80
CA LEU A 157 24.53 -16.99 -11.99
C LEU A 157 24.56 -18.38 -12.59
N THR A 158 25.67 -19.07 -12.38
CA THR A 158 25.81 -20.49 -12.75
C THR A 158 25.18 -21.39 -11.71
N VAL A 159 24.74 -22.59 -12.12
CA VAL A 159 24.23 -23.61 -11.19
C VAL A 159 25.30 -23.95 -10.15
N GLY A 160 24.89 -24.01 -8.90
CA GLY A 160 25.79 -24.19 -7.74
C GLY A 160 26.37 -22.91 -7.16
N ALA A 161 26.25 -21.77 -7.86
CA ALA A 161 26.66 -20.47 -7.30
C ALA A 161 25.72 -20.04 -6.16
N THR A 162 26.28 -19.28 -5.21
CA THR A 162 25.54 -18.67 -4.11
C THR A 162 25.48 -17.16 -4.27
N HIS A 163 24.31 -16.57 -3.99
CA HIS A 163 24.15 -15.13 -3.93
C HIS A 163 23.37 -14.74 -2.67
N GLY A 164 24.04 -14.07 -1.73
CA GLY A 164 23.49 -13.89 -0.40
C GLY A 164 23.30 -15.23 0.32
N VAL A 165 22.06 -15.56 0.69
CA VAL A 165 21.70 -16.88 1.26
C VAL A 165 21.12 -17.83 0.22
N GLY A 166 20.89 -17.36 -1.01
CA GLY A 166 20.30 -18.16 -2.06
C GLY A 166 21.35 -19.01 -2.78
N LYS A 167 21.01 -20.27 -3.08
CA LYS A 167 21.80 -21.20 -3.89
C LYS A 167 21.11 -21.43 -5.21
N VAL A 168 21.82 -21.31 -6.32
CA VAL A 168 21.27 -21.59 -7.64
C VAL A 168 21.20 -23.09 -7.87
N ILE A 169 20.00 -23.58 -8.12
CA ILE A 169 19.75 -24.99 -8.44
C ILE A 169 18.93 -25.11 -9.74
N LEU A 170 18.87 -26.33 -10.29
CA LEU A 170 18.00 -26.65 -11.43
C LEU A 170 16.74 -27.36 -10.92
N VAL A 171 15.59 -26.79 -11.23
CA VAL A 171 14.28 -27.40 -10.98
C VAL A 171 13.55 -27.49 -12.32
N ASN A 172 13.23 -28.70 -12.77
CA ASN A 172 12.58 -28.96 -14.07
C ASN A 172 13.29 -28.30 -15.28
N GLY A 173 14.63 -28.25 -15.23
CA GLY A 173 15.44 -27.64 -16.29
C GLY A 173 15.56 -26.12 -16.25
N LEU A 174 14.86 -25.46 -15.32
CA LEU A 174 14.94 -24.02 -15.10
C LEU A 174 15.87 -23.68 -13.93
N LYS A 175 16.69 -22.64 -14.09
CA LYS A 175 17.50 -22.11 -13.01
C LYS A 175 16.60 -21.37 -12.01
N VAL A 176 16.64 -21.79 -10.76
CA VAL A 176 15.92 -21.14 -9.64
C VAL A 176 16.89 -20.86 -8.49
N LEU A 177 16.56 -19.90 -7.68
CA LEU A 177 17.29 -19.59 -6.47
C LEU A 177 16.55 -20.18 -5.27
N GLU A 178 17.17 -21.13 -4.60
CA GLU A 178 16.69 -21.72 -3.35
C GLU A 178 17.03 -20.78 -2.19
N VAL A 179 16.02 -20.26 -1.50
CA VAL A 179 16.15 -19.28 -0.39
C VAL A 179 15.39 -19.79 0.84
N PRO A 180 15.88 -19.61 2.06
CA PRO A 180 15.11 -19.94 3.26
C PRO A 180 13.74 -19.25 3.24
N LEU A 181 12.67 -20.01 3.50
CA LEU A 181 11.28 -19.54 3.35
C LEU A 181 10.96 -18.30 4.20
N TRP A 182 11.44 -18.26 5.45
CA TRP A 182 11.25 -17.11 6.33
C TRP A 182 11.87 -15.81 5.77
N ARG A 183 12.97 -15.93 5.03
CA ARG A 183 13.61 -14.79 4.37
C ARG A 183 12.83 -14.32 3.14
N SER A 184 12.17 -15.24 2.45
CA SER A 184 11.24 -14.86 1.39
C SER A 184 10.06 -14.04 1.95
N TYR A 185 9.50 -14.42 3.10
CA TYR A 185 8.50 -13.61 3.79
C TYR A 185 9.04 -12.25 4.24
N LEU A 186 10.26 -12.24 4.80
CA LEU A 186 10.95 -10.99 5.16
C LEU A 186 11.09 -10.03 3.97
N ALA A 187 11.41 -10.55 2.78
CA ALA A 187 11.50 -9.74 1.56
C ALA A 187 10.18 -9.04 1.24
N GLY A 188 9.06 -9.74 1.33
CA GLY A 188 7.74 -9.14 1.13
C GLY A 188 7.40 -8.07 2.16
N CYS A 189 7.73 -8.30 3.44
CA CYS A 189 7.56 -7.30 4.49
C CYS A 189 8.43 -6.05 4.24
N ILE A 190 9.69 -6.23 3.81
CA ILE A 190 10.57 -5.11 3.43
C ILE A 190 9.94 -4.28 2.32
N LEU A 191 9.46 -4.94 1.24
CA LEU A 191 8.85 -4.25 0.11
C LEU A 191 7.59 -3.47 0.51
N LEU A 192 6.78 -3.99 1.44
CA LEU A 192 5.66 -3.25 2.03
C LEU A 192 6.15 -2.03 2.83
N GLY A 193 7.18 -2.20 3.64
CA GLY A 193 7.68 -1.16 4.54
C GLY A 193 8.31 0.04 3.82
N ILE A 194 8.87 -0.16 2.62
CA ILE A 194 9.47 0.90 1.82
C ILE A 194 8.49 1.58 0.85
N ALA A 195 7.25 1.11 0.78
CA ALA A 195 6.23 1.64 -0.13
C ALA A 195 5.15 2.40 0.65
N PRO A 196 5.20 3.75 0.72
CA PRO A 196 4.13 4.54 1.34
C PRO A 196 2.86 4.51 0.50
N CYS A 197 1.70 4.42 1.15
CA CYS A 197 0.40 4.34 0.49
C CYS A 197 0.06 5.60 -0.33
N THR A 198 -0.61 5.40 -1.45
CA THR A 198 -1.03 6.50 -2.33
C THR A 198 -2.53 6.48 -2.66
N ALA A 199 -3.13 5.30 -2.76
CA ALA A 199 -4.52 5.15 -3.19
C ALA A 199 -5.49 5.13 -2.01
N MET A 200 -5.37 4.13 -1.15
CA MET A 200 -6.32 3.90 -0.06
C MET A 200 -6.23 4.95 1.04
N VAL A 201 -5.07 5.59 1.19
CA VAL A 201 -4.88 6.63 2.21
C VAL A 201 -5.77 7.85 2.01
N LEU A 202 -6.18 8.17 0.78
CA LEU A 202 -7.18 9.22 0.53
C LEU A 202 -8.52 8.88 1.18
N VAL A 203 -8.92 7.60 1.11
CA VAL A 203 -10.14 7.12 1.78
C VAL A 203 -9.99 7.15 3.30
N TRP A 204 -8.85 6.69 3.82
CA TRP A 204 -8.60 6.71 5.26
C TRP A 204 -8.55 8.13 5.83
N GLY A 205 -7.90 9.08 5.14
CA GLY A 205 -7.84 10.49 5.49
C GLY A 205 -9.24 11.11 5.54
N PHE A 206 -10.05 10.87 4.52
CA PHE A 206 -11.43 11.32 4.46
C PHE A 206 -12.29 10.74 5.60
N LEU A 207 -12.23 9.42 5.82
CA LEU A 207 -12.99 8.76 6.90
C LEU A 207 -12.55 9.25 8.30
N ALA A 208 -11.29 9.61 8.46
CA ALA A 208 -10.77 10.23 9.68
C ALA A 208 -11.09 11.73 9.79
N ARG A 209 -11.86 12.32 8.87
CA ARG A 209 -12.17 13.76 8.80
C ARG A 209 -10.90 14.63 8.75
N GLY A 210 -9.88 14.14 8.06
CA GLY A 210 -8.65 14.86 7.82
C GLY A 210 -8.78 15.90 6.71
N ASN A 211 -7.72 16.65 6.50
CA ASN A 211 -7.60 17.60 5.40
C ASN A 211 -7.28 16.85 4.10
N ASP A 212 -8.26 16.74 3.19
CA ASP A 212 -8.14 16.03 1.91
C ASP A 212 -7.07 16.67 1.01
N GLY A 213 -6.98 17.99 1.00
CA GLY A 213 -5.94 18.72 0.25
C GLY A 213 -4.54 18.36 0.74
N HIS A 214 -4.33 18.34 2.06
CA HIS A 214 -3.08 17.89 2.66
C HIS A 214 -2.78 16.44 2.31
N THR A 215 -3.76 15.55 2.44
CA THR A 215 -3.61 14.12 2.11
C THR A 215 -3.18 13.93 0.65
N LEU A 216 -3.83 14.62 -0.29
CA LEU A 216 -3.51 14.53 -1.72
C LEU A 216 -2.09 15.04 -2.02
N VAL A 217 -1.70 16.15 -1.40
CA VAL A 217 -0.35 16.71 -1.54
C VAL A 217 0.71 15.74 -1.01
N MET A 218 0.47 15.12 0.15
CA MET A 218 1.38 14.14 0.71
C MET A 218 1.50 12.88 -0.14
N VAL A 219 0.40 12.42 -0.74
CA VAL A 219 0.41 11.32 -1.72
C VAL A 219 1.30 11.68 -2.91
N ALA A 220 1.19 12.91 -3.42
CA ALA A 220 2.01 13.39 -4.53
C ALA A 220 3.50 13.42 -4.17
N ILE A 221 3.85 14.00 -3.03
CA ILE A 221 5.23 14.08 -2.56
C ILE A 221 5.81 12.68 -2.33
N ASN A 222 5.08 11.79 -1.66
CA ASN A 222 5.51 10.42 -1.43
C ASN A 222 5.74 9.65 -2.75
N SER A 223 4.88 9.86 -3.76
CA SER A 223 5.05 9.26 -5.09
C SER A 223 6.31 9.74 -5.79
N LEU A 224 6.63 11.04 -5.69
CA LEU A 224 7.86 11.60 -6.22
C LEU A 224 9.09 11.07 -5.48
N VAL A 225 9.07 11.06 -4.15
CA VAL A 225 10.18 10.57 -3.33
C VAL A 225 10.39 9.07 -3.55
N MET A 226 9.32 8.31 -3.78
CA MET A 226 9.38 6.87 -4.07
C MET A 226 10.17 6.57 -5.34
N LEU A 227 10.13 7.43 -6.37
CA LEU A 227 10.94 7.27 -7.59
C LEU A 227 12.44 7.20 -7.29
N PHE A 228 12.89 7.88 -6.26
CA PHE A 228 14.31 7.98 -5.90
C PHE A 228 14.72 7.06 -4.75
N LEU A 229 13.88 6.88 -3.74
CA LEU A 229 14.24 6.17 -2.51
C LEU A 229 13.81 4.70 -2.48
N PHE A 230 12.78 4.29 -3.21
CA PHE A 230 12.29 2.91 -3.17
C PHE A 230 13.37 1.91 -3.59
N GLY A 231 14.06 2.15 -4.71
CA GLY A 231 15.15 1.30 -5.20
C GLY A 231 16.33 1.21 -4.23
N PRO A 232 16.95 2.33 -3.84
CA PRO A 232 18.06 2.33 -2.89
C PRO A 232 17.73 1.71 -1.54
N LEU A 233 16.57 2.06 -0.93
CA LEU A 233 16.16 1.47 0.35
C LEU A 233 15.83 -0.02 0.21
N GLY A 234 15.13 -0.40 -0.86
CA GLY A 234 14.84 -1.80 -1.14
C GLY A 234 16.11 -2.62 -1.33
N GLY A 235 17.02 -2.15 -2.16
CA GLY A 235 18.32 -2.78 -2.37
C GLY A 235 19.15 -2.87 -1.10
N PHE A 236 19.19 -1.82 -0.30
CA PHE A 236 19.89 -1.81 0.97
C PHE A 236 19.30 -2.82 1.97
N LEU A 237 17.99 -2.75 2.24
CA LEU A 237 17.35 -3.60 3.25
C LEU A 237 17.28 -5.08 2.84
N LEU A 238 17.04 -5.36 1.55
CA LEU A 238 17.16 -6.73 1.02
C LEU A 238 18.59 -7.25 1.16
N GLY A 239 19.60 -6.41 0.86
CA GLY A 239 21.01 -6.75 1.02
C GLY A 239 21.40 -7.01 2.47
N VAL A 240 20.96 -6.19 3.42
CA VAL A 240 21.14 -6.43 4.87
C VAL A 240 20.45 -7.74 5.29
N GLY A 241 19.28 -8.04 4.72
CA GLY A 241 18.59 -9.32 4.87
C GLY A 241 19.31 -10.51 4.19
N ARG A 242 20.45 -10.27 3.53
CA ARG A 242 21.18 -11.25 2.70
C ARG A 242 20.34 -11.88 1.59
N LEU A 243 19.33 -11.16 1.14
CA LEU A 243 18.49 -11.57 0.02
C LEU A 243 19.13 -11.14 -1.31
N PRO A 244 18.82 -11.83 -2.41
CA PRO A 244 19.29 -11.39 -3.72
C PRO A 244 18.71 -10.01 -4.06
N VAL A 245 19.57 -9.09 -4.52
CA VAL A 245 19.19 -7.74 -4.90
C VAL A 245 19.31 -7.55 -6.40
N PRO A 246 18.24 -7.79 -7.15
CA PRO A 246 18.22 -7.56 -8.60
C PRO A 246 17.93 -6.08 -8.90
N TRP A 247 18.96 -5.26 -8.92
CA TRP A 247 18.86 -3.82 -9.15
C TRP A 247 18.10 -3.45 -10.42
N GLN A 248 18.31 -4.21 -11.51
CA GLN A 248 17.62 -3.96 -12.78
C GLN A 248 16.09 -4.15 -12.62
N ALA A 249 15.67 -5.20 -11.94
CA ALA A 249 14.26 -5.45 -11.69
C ALA A 249 13.65 -4.41 -10.73
N LEU A 250 14.39 -3.95 -9.71
CA LEU A 250 13.95 -2.86 -8.82
C LEU A 250 13.71 -1.56 -9.60
N VAL A 251 14.67 -1.14 -10.43
CA VAL A 251 14.53 0.08 -11.24
C VAL A 251 13.39 -0.05 -12.24
N LEU A 252 13.25 -1.22 -12.87
CA LEU A 252 12.17 -1.49 -13.81
C LEU A 252 10.80 -1.45 -13.14
N SER A 253 10.66 -2.00 -11.92
CA SER A 253 9.40 -1.95 -11.18
C SER A 253 8.95 -0.52 -10.89
N ILE A 254 9.87 0.33 -10.47
CA ILE A 254 9.60 1.77 -10.24
C ILE A 254 9.20 2.44 -11.55
N GLY A 255 9.92 2.15 -12.63
CA GLY A 255 9.63 2.71 -13.95
C GLY A 255 8.22 2.39 -14.43
N ILE A 256 7.82 1.13 -14.34
CA ILE A 256 6.53 0.66 -14.85
C ILE A 256 5.37 1.03 -13.91
N TYR A 257 5.54 0.81 -12.59
CA TYR A 257 4.41 0.91 -11.66
C TYR A 257 4.24 2.28 -11.02
N VAL A 258 5.27 3.14 -11.06
CA VAL A 258 5.21 4.49 -10.47
C VAL A 258 5.48 5.57 -11.52
N ALA A 259 6.62 5.51 -12.23
CA ALA A 259 7.00 6.58 -13.15
C ALA A 259 6.06 6.69 -14.36
N LEU A 260 5.69 5.57 -14.98
CA LEU A 260 4.81 5.55 -16.14
C LEU A 260 3.41 6.13 -15.83
N PRO A 261 2.69 5.69 -14.76
CA PRO A 261 1.41 6.31 -14.39
C PRO A 261 1.54 7.79 -14.02
N LEU A 262 2.63 8.19 -13.37
CA LEU A 262 2.88 9.57 -12.97
C LEU A 262 3.06 10.48 -14.20
N VAL A 263 3.91 10.09 -15.15
CA VAL A 263 4.14 10.84 -16.40
C VAL A 263 2.88 10.89 -17.24
N ALA A 264 2.16 9.76 -17.36
CA ALA A 264 0.90 9.70 -18.08
C ALA A 264 -0.17 10.60 -17.41
N GLY A 265 -0.27 10.57 -16.09
CA GLY A 265 -1.20 11.41 -15.32
C GLY A 265 -0.91 12.90 -15.48
N TYR A 266 0.35 13.29 -15.29
CA TYR A 266 0.78 14.69 -15.46
C TYR A 266 0.52 15.22 -16.87
N THR A 267 0.92 14.44 -17.88
CA THR A 267 0.73 14.84 -19.29
C THR A 267 -0.74 14.94 -19.65
N SER A 268 -1.55 13.96 -19.25
CA SER A 268 -3.00 13.96 -19.50
C SER A 268 -3.67 15.15 -18.83
N ARG A 269 -3.36 15.43 -17.56
CA ARG A 269 -3.87 16.61 -16.85
C ARG A 269 -3.58 17.90 -17.62
N LYS A 270 -2.31 18.11 -17.99
CA LYS A 270 -1.87 19.31 -18.70
C LYS A 270 -2.55 19.46 -20.07
N LEU A 271 -2.63 18.37 -20.84
CA LEU A 271 -3.25 18.40 -22.18
C LEU A 271 -4.76 18.62 -22.10
N ILE A 272 -5.44 17.94 -21.17
CA ILE A 272 -6.90 18.04 -21.05
C ILE A 272 -7.32 19.41 -20.53
N ILE A 273 -6.64 19.94 -19.51
CA ILE A 273 -6.92 21.29 -19.00
C ILE A 273 -6.70 22.33 -20.11
N ARG A 274 -5.64 22.19 -20.90
CA ARG A 274 -5.38 23.10 -22.05
C ARG A 274 -6.44 22.98 -23.15
N ALA A 275 -6.97 21.78 -23.41
CA ALA A 275 -7.90 21.54 -24.51
C ALA A 275 -9.37 21.79 -24.14
N ARG A 276 -9.77 21.51 -22.90
CA ARG A 276 -11.18 21.52 -22.46
C ARG A 276 -11.46 22.41 -21.26
N GLY A 277 -10.43 22.97 -20.63
CA GLY A 277 -10.53 23.81 -19.44
C GLY A 277 -10.59 23.00 -18.13
N GLU A 278 -10.35 23.70 -17.02
CA GLU A 278 -10.26 23.11 -15.68
C GLU A 278 -11.62 22.60 -15.16
N THR A 279 -12.72 23.32 -15.46
CA THR A 279 -14.06 22.93 -15.05
C THR A 279 -14.45 21.58 -15.66
N TRP A 280 -14.27 21.40 -16.96
CA TRP A 280 -14.54 20.13 -17.63
C TRP A 280 -13.69 18.99 -17.09
N PHE A 281 -12.40 19.28 -16.78
CA PHE A 281 -11.49 18.33 -16.19
C PHE A 281 -12.00 17.85 -14.83
N LYS A 282 -12.37 18.76 -13.93
CA LYS A 282 -12.84 18.43 -12.57
C LYS A 282 -14.20 17.74 -12.58
N GLU A 283 -15.18 18.27 -13.33
CA GLU A 283 -16.57 17.80 -13.26
C GLU A 283 -16.85 16.57 -14.11
N LYS A 284 -16.17 16.40 -15.25
CA LYS A 284 -16.44 15.29 -16.16
C LYS A 284 -15.33 14.25 -16.15
N PHE A 285 -14.08 14.66 -16.37
CA PHE A 285 -12.99 13.71 -16.55
C PHE A 285 -12.65 12.98 -15.25
N LEU A 286 -12.48 13.67 -14.13
CA LEU A 286 -12.17 13.04 -12.85
C LEU A 286 -13.33 12.16 -12.35
N HIS A 287 -14.57 12.55 -12.66
CA HIS A 287 -15.73 11.75 -12.27
C HIS A 287 -15.76 10.37 -12.95
N VAL A 288 -15.35 10.28 -14.23
CA VAL A 288 -15.24 9.02 -14.96
C VAL A 288 -14.06 8.17 -14.44
N LEU A 289 -12.98 8.80 -13.99
CA LEU A 289 -11.79 8.08 -13.53
C LEU A 289 -11.98 7.39 -12.18
N THR A 290 -12.81 7.91 -11.30
CA THR A 290 -13.03 7.34 -9.96
C THR A 290 -13.54 5.88 -10.00
N PRO A 291 -14.61 5.53 -10.73
CA PRO A 291 -15.04 4.13 -10.85
C PRO A 291 -13.99 3.23 -11.52
N ILE A 292 -13.18 3.76 -12.45
CA ILE A 292 -12.10 3.00 -13.07
C ILE A 292 -11.06 2.59 -12.01
N THR A 293 -10.64 3.51 -11.15
CA THR A 293 -9.71 3.23 -10.05
C THR A 293 -10.23 2.12 -9.14
N ILE A 294 -11.48 2.24 -8.71
CA ILE A 294 -12.11 1.27 -7.80
C ILE A 294 -12.23 -0.10 -8.46
N THR A 295 -12.69 -0.14 -9.72
CA THR A 295 -12.81 -1.40 -10.47
C THR A 295 -11.43 -2.05 -10.66
N ALA A 296 -10.42 -1.30 -11.03
CA ALA A 296 -9.06 -1.80 -11.18
C ALA A 296 -8.51 -2.35 -9.86
N LEU A 297 -8.76 -1.67 -8.73
CA LEU A 297 -8.40 -2.16 -7.40
C LEU A 297 -9.06 -3.50 -7.09
N LEU A 298 -10.39 -3.60 -7.26
CA LEU A 298 -11.13 -4.83 -6.95
C LEU A 298 -10.70 -6.00 -7.85
N VAL A 299 -10.51 -5.75 -9.15
CA VAL A 299 -9.99 -6.76 -10.10
C VAL A 299 -8.58 -7.19 -9.71
N THR A 300 -7.69 -6.26 -9.34
CA THR A 300 -6.35 -6.60 -8.85
C THR A 300 -6.42 -7.52 -7.64
N LEU A 301 -7.28 -7.22 -6.66
CA LEU A 301 -7.47 -8.07 -5.49
C LEU A 301 -7.98 -9.46 -5.87
N VAL A 302 -8.99 -9.57 -6.73
CA VAL A 302 -9.50 -10.87 -7.20
C VAL A 302 -8.38 -11.68 -7.85
N LEU A 303 -7.58 -11.07 -8.74
CA LEU A 303 -6.45 -11.73 -9.39
C LEU A 303 -5.41 -12.22 -8.36
N LEU A 304 -4.97 -11.35 -7.47
CA LEU A 304 -3.95 -11.68 -6.48
C LEU A 304 -4.39 -12.80 -5.54
N PHE A 305 -5.63 -12.74 -5.07
CA PHE A 305 -6.19 -13.78 -4.21
C PHE A 305 -6.51 -15.07 -4.97
N SER A 306 -6.78 -15.03 -6.28
CA SER A 306 -6.91 -16.24 -7.10
C SER A 306 -5.60 -16.99 -7.26
N PHE A 307 -4.47 -16.27 -7.34
CA PHE A 307 -3.15 -16.90 -7.42
C PHE A 307 -2.65 -17.50 -6.09
N LYS A 308 -3.09 -16.95 -4.95
CA LYS A 308 -2.60 -17.34 -3.61
C LYS A 308 -3.66 -18.03 -2.74
N GLY A 309 -4.87 -18.19 -3.26
CA GLY A 309 -6.01 -18.72 -2.51
C GLY A 309 -5.74 -20.09 -1.88
N ASP A 310 -5.12 -21.01 -2.62
CA ASP A 310 -4.80 -22.35 -2.12
C ASP A 310 -3.83 -22.29 -0.94
N VAL A 311 -2.79 -21.46 -1.02
CA VAL A 311 -1.80 -21.32 0.07
C VAL A 311 -2.45 -20.69 1.30
N ILE A 312 -3.30 -19.68 1.11
CA ILE A 312 -4.01 -18.98 2.19
C ILE A 312 -4.92 -19.93 2.96
N VAL A 313 -5.66 -20.77 2.24
CA VAL A 313 -6.63 -21.68 2.87
C VAL A 313 -5.95 -22.92 3.47
N SER A 314 -4.91 -23.46 2.82
CA SER A 314 -4.21 -24.65 3.29
C SER A 314 -3.23 -24.39 4.44
N ASN A 315 -2.74 -23.15 4.56
CA ASN A 315 -1.73 -22.79 5.57
C ASN A 315 -2.11 -21.54 6.37
N PRO A 316 -3.21 -21.54 7.14
CA PRO A 316 -3.68 -20.37 7.87
C PRO A 316 -2.69 -19.88 8.94
N LEU A 317 -1.88 -20.78 9.52
CA LEU A 317 -0.83 -20.42 10.48
C LEU A 317 0.27 -19.59 9.83
N THR A 318 0.66 -19.90 8.60
CA THR A 318 1.63 -19.09 7.85
C THR A 318 1.14 -17.65 7.67
N ILE A 319 -0.15 -17.49 7.36
CA ILE A 319 -0.76 -16.16 7.25
C ILE A 319 -0.67 -15.41 8.58
N LEU A 320 -0.95 -16.10 9.70
CA LEU A 320 -0.88 -15.49 11.03
C LEU A 320 0.54 -15.04 11.37
N TRP A 321 1.57 -15.85 11.09
CA TRP A 321 2.96 -15.49 11.38
C TRP A 321 3.42 -14.25 10.58
N ILE A 322 2.96 -14.09 9.35
CA ILE A 322 3.24 -12.90 8.55
C ILE A 322 2.39 -11.70 9.03
N ALA A 323 1.15 -11.95 9.41
CA ALA A 323 0.20 -10.92 9.83
C ALA A 323 0.63 -10.21 11.13
N ILE A 324 1.19 -10.96 12.10
CA ILE A 324 1.60 -10.39 13.40
C ILE A 324 2.62 -9.28 13.27
N PRO A 325 3.79 -9.46 12.62
CA PRO A 325 4.75 -8.37 12.45
C PRO A 325 4.18 -7.17 11.68
N LEU A 326 3.35 -7.41 10.67
CA LEU A 326 2.70 -6.35 9.91
C LEU A 326 1.71 -5.55 10.77
N PHE A 327 0.89 -6.23 11.57
CA PHE A 327 -0.03 -5.60 12.52
C PHE A 327 0.71 -4.73 13.53
N ILE A 328 1.76 -5.25 14.15
CA ILE A 328 2.56 -4.54 15.14
C ILE A 328 3.21 -3.31 14.51
N GLN A 329 3.80 -3.46 13.35
CA GLN A 329 4.47 -2.38 12.65
C GLN A 329 3.50 -1.27 12.26
N THR A 330 2.34 -1.58 11.68
CA THR A 330 1.32 -0.59 11.30
C THR A 330 0.86 0.21 12.50
N ASN A 331 0.56 -0.46 13.64
CA ASN A 331 0.18 0.22 14.87
C ASN A 331 1.33 1.06 15.44
N LEU A 332 2.55 0.55 15.48
CA LEU A 332 3.73 1.27 15.97
C LEU A 332 3.92 2.59 15.20
N ILE A 333 3.89 2.52 13.88
CA ILE A 333 4.08 3.72 13.03
C ILE A 333 2.93 4.70 13.19
N PHE A 334 1.69 4.22 13.28
CA PHE A 334 0.55 5.08 13.54
C PHE A 334 0.73 5.88 14.84
N TRP A 335 0.96 5.19 15.96
CA TRP A 335 1.07 5.83 17.26
C TRP A 335 2.28 6.76 17.34
N LEU A 336 3.39 6.39 16.72
CA LEU A 336 4.58 7.22 16.64
C LEU A 336 4.29 8.52 15.86
N ALA A 337 3.71 8.40 14.65
CA ALA A 337 3.38 9.56 13.83
C ALA A 337 2.33 10.45 14.49
N TYR A 338 1.29 9.85 15.08
CA TYR A 338 0.20 10.55 15.74
C TYR A 338 0.69 11.27 17.01
N GLY A 339 1.55 10.60 17.80
CA GLY A 339 2.18 11.20 18.98
C GLY A 339 3.13 12.34 18.61
N LEU A 340 3.97 12.15 17.58
CA LEU A 340 4.86 13.21 17.07
C LEU A 340 4.06 14.40 16.53
N ALA A 341 2.97 14.16 15.80
CA ALA A 341 2.09 15.22 15.32
C ALA A 341 1.54 16.07 16.47
N ARG A 342 1.11 15.44 17.56
CA ARG A 342 0.66 16.12 18.77
C ARG A 342 1.78 16.93 19.44
N LEU A 343 2.97 16.34 19.59
CA LEU A 343 4.14 17.02 20.17
C LEU A 343 4.59 18.23 19.35
N MET A 344 4.42 18.17 18.02
CA MET A 344 4.74 19.28 17.11
C MET A 344 3.65 20.37 17.08
N GLY A 345 2.53 20.17 17.80
CA GLY A 345 1.41 21.10 17.84
C GLY A 345 0.63 21.19 16.54
N LEU A 346 0.50 20.07 15.80
CA LEU A 346 -0.36 20.02 14.63
C LEU A 346 -1.83 19.98 15.05
N ASN A 347 -2.71 20.57 14.23
CA ASN A 347 -4.13 20.39 14.39
C ASN A 347 -4.57 18.97 14.01
N TYR A 348 -5.75 18.56 14.44
CA TYR A 348 -6.29 17.23 14.16
C TYR A 348 -6.38 16.93 12.66
N THR A 349 -6.84 17.91 11.88
CA THR A 349 -7.08 17.73 10.43
C THR A 349 -5.80 17.45 9.64
N ASP A 350 -4.62 17.84 10.13
CA ASP A 350 -3.32 17.54 9.53
C ASP A 350 -2.65 16.34 10.22
N ALA A 351 -2.87 16.15 11.52
CA ALA A 351 -2.27 15.08 12.31
C ALA A 351 -2.83 13.70 11.94
N ALA A 352 -4.15 13.57 11.80
CA ALA A 352 -4.80 12.31 11.44
C ALA A 352 -4.34 11.80 10.06
N PRO A 353 -4.39 12.59 8.96
CA PRO A 353 -3.84 12.15 7.68
C PRO A 353 -2.36 11.79 7.73
N SER A 354 -1.53 12.59 8.42
CA SER A 354 -0.09 12.32 8.53
C SER A 354 0.18 10.96 9.19
N ALA A 355 -0.57 10.62 10.26
CA ALA A 355 -0.45 9.33 10.92
C ALA A 355 -0.98 8.17 10.07
N MET A 356 -2.11 8.37 9.37
CA MET A 356 -2.69 7.37 8.48
C MET A 356 -1.79 7.07 7.27
N ILE A 357 -1.16 8.10 6.67
CA ILE A 357 -0.19 7.94 5.58
C ILE A 357 1.04 7.17 6.08
N GLY A 358 1.52 7.47 7.29
CA GLY A 358 2.62 6.74 7.90
C GLY A 358 2.32 5.25 8.09
N ALA A 359 1.14 4.94 8.63
CA ALA A 359 0.73 3.57 8.95
C ALA A 359 0.41 2.72 7.71
N SER A 360 -0.20 3.30 6.69
CA SER A 360 -0.66 2.60 5.49
C SER A 360 0.49 2.27 4.53
N ASN A 361 0.42 1.12 3.85
CA ASN A 361 1.42 0.66 2.89
C ASN A 361 0.86 0.71 1.46
N HIS A 362 1.74 0.89 0.49
CA HIS A 362 1.40 0.76 -0.92
C HIS A 362 1.55 -0.70 -1.35
N PHE A 363 0.61 -1.53 -0.93
CA PHE A 363 0.68 -2.98 -1.17
C PHE A 363 0.73 -3.31 -2.66
N GLU A 364 0.12 -2.53 -3.51
CA GLU A 364 0.05 -2.76 -4.95
C GLU A 364 1.44 -2.72 -5.61
N VAL A 365 2.22 -1.69 -5.31
CA VAL A 365 3.60 -1.60 -5.79
C VAL A 365 4.47 -2.67 -5.13
N ALA A 366 4.27 -2.94 -3.84
CA ALA A 366 5.01 -3.97 -3.12
C ALA A 366 4.77 -5.36 -3.73
N ILE A 367 3.50 -5.72 -4.03
CA ILE A 367 3.15 -6.99 -4.68
C ILE A 367 3.75 -7.07 -6.08
N ALA A 368 3.56 -6.04 -6.90
CA ALA A 368 4.08 -6.02 -8.26
C ALA A 368 5.60 -6.19 -8.28
N THR A 369 6.29 -5.51 -7.37
CA THR A 369 7.73 -5.63 -7.19
C THR A 369 8.10 -7.03 -6.67
N ALA A 370 7.39 -7.58 -5.68
CA ALA A 370 7.65 -8.92 -5.17
C ALA A 370 7.50 -9.99 -6.26
N VAL A 371 6.45 -9.87 -7.08
CA VAL A 371 6.22 -10.78 -8.21
C VAL A 371 7.33 -10.68 -9.26
N LEU A 372 7.77 -9.46 -9.56
CA LEU A 372 8.84 -9.21 -10.53
C LEU A 372 10.20 -9.70 -10.02
N LEU A 373 10.51 -9.48 -8.74
CA LEU A 373 11.80 -9.86 -8.16
C LEU A 373 11.91 -11.35 -7.84
N PHE A 374 10.84 -11.94 -7.31
CA PHE A 374 10.87 -13.26 -6.70
C PHE A 374 9.90 -14.25 -7.35
N GLY A 375 9.04 -13.80 -8.24
CA GLY A 375 8.01 -14.59 -8.89
C GLY A 375 6.69 -14.64 -8.10
N LEU A 376 5.61 -14.94 -8.83
CA LEU A 376 4.25 -14.96 -8.28
C LEU A 376 4.08 -16.02 -7.18
N SER A 377 4.72 -17.19 -7.29
CA SER A 377 4.65 -18.28 -6.32
C SER A 377 5.44 -18.04 -5.04
N SER A 378 6.29 -17.01 -4.98
CA SER A 378 7.21 -16.76 -3.87
C SER A 378 6.51 -16.43 -2.55
N GLY A 379 7.19 -16.71 -1.44
CA GLY A 379 6.80 -16.25 -0.10
C GLY A 379 6.77 -14.74 0.02
N ALA A 380 7.63 -14.03 -0.72
CA ALA A 380 7.62 -12.56 -0.78
C ALA A 380 6.29 -12.03 -1.35
N ALA A 381 5.81 -12.59 -2.46
CA ALA A 381 4.50 -12.23 -3.00
C ALA A 381 3.36 -12.60 -2.02
N LEU A 382 3.45 -13.73 -1.32
CA LEU A 382 2.47 -14.09 -0.29
C LEU A 382 2.45 -13.07 0.85
N ALA A 383 3.60 -12.67 1.37
CA ALA A 383 3.67 -11.71 2.47
C ALA A 383 3.07 -10.35 2.09
N THR A 384 3.26 -9.90 0.85
CA THR A 384 2.63 -8.65 0.38
C THR A 384 1.11 -8.78 0.26
N VAL A 385 0.57 -9.94 -0.14
CA VAL A 385 -0.88 -10.22 -0.16
C VAL A 385 -1.46 -10.24 1.27
N VAL A 386 -0.75 -10.83 2.23
CA VAL A 386 -1.15 -10.80 3.65
C VAL A 386 -1.20 -9.36 4.16
N GLY A 387 -0.32 -8.48 3.67
CA GLY A 387 -0.36 -7.04 3.95
C GLY A 387 -1.74 -6.44 3.70
N VAL A 388 -2.38 -6.76 2.58
CA VAL A 388 -3.73 -6.28 2.25
C VAL A 388 -4.78 -6.78 3.23
N LEU A 389 -4.70 -8.07 3.60
CA LEU A 389 -5.64 -8.68 4.56
C LEU A 389 -5.62 -7.96 5.91
N ILE A 390 -4.44 -7.51 6.33
CA ILE A 390 -4.25 -6.84 7.62
C ILE A 390 -4.56 -5.35 7.52
N GLU A 391 -4.17 -4.71 6.44
CA GLU A 391 -4.27 -3.26 6.30
C GLU A 391 -5.71 -2.76 6.45
N VAL A 392 -6.67 -3.31 5.73
CA VAL A 392 -8.05 -2.81 5.72
C VAL A 392 -8.70 -2.81 7.11
N PRO A 393 -8.74 -3.92 7.86
CA PRO A 393 -9.34 -3.94 9.19
C PRO A 393 -8.58 -3.07 10.20
N VAL A 394 -7.24 -3.05 10.11
CA VAL A 394 -6.41 -2.23 11.02
C VAL A 394 -6.61 -0.75 10.74
N MET A 395 -6.59 -0.32 9.49
CA MET A 395 -6.80 1.09 9.16
C MET A 395 -8.19 1.58 9.55
N LEU A 396 -9.24 0.77 9.42
CA LEU A 396 -10.58 1.10 9.93
C LEU A 396 -10.61 1.23 11.46
N MET A 397 -9.85 0.40 12.17
CA MET A 397 -9.69 0.53 13.61
C MET A 397 -8.98 1.86 13.96
N LEU A 398 -7.91 2.20 13.24
CA LEU A 398 -7.15 3.44 13.44
C LEU A 398 -7.99 4.68 13.10
N VAL A 399 -8.81 4.66 12.05
CA VAL A 399 -9.81 5.72 11.77
C VAL A 399 -10.73 5.95 12.97
N LYS A 400 -11.28 4.87 13.54
CA LYS A 400 -12.14 5.00 14.75
C LYS A 400 -11.38 5.58 15.93
N ILE A 401 -10.10 5.27 16.08
CA ILE A 401 -9.23 5.85 17.12
C ILE A 401 -9.06 7.35 16.87
N CYS A 402 -8.72 7.75 15.63
CA CYS A 402 -8.61 9.17 15.28
C CYS A 402 -9.89 9.95 15.66
N LEU A 403 -11.06 9.45 15.23
CA LEU A 403 -12.34 10.09 15.49
C LEU A 403 -12.72 10.19 16.99
N LYS A 404 -12.18 9.29 17.82
CA LYS A 404 -12.39 9.32 19.28
C LYS A 404 -11.41 10.23 20.01
N THR A 405 -10.29 10.54 19.40
CA THR A 405 -9.16 11.26 20.00
C THR A 405 -8.92 12.63 19.36
N ASP A 406 -9.89 13.14 18.58
CA ASP A 406 -9.85 14.47 17.96
C ASP A 406 -9.59 15.57 18.98
N HIS A 407 -10.17 15.45 20.18
CA HIS A 407 -10.00 16.36 21.31
C HIS A 407 -8.56 16.40 21.87
N TRP A 408 -7.66 15.51 21.44
CA TRP A 408 -6.25 15.58 21.81
C TRP A 408 -5.49 16.69 21.07
N PHE A 409 -6.04 17.15 19.97
CA PHE A 409 -5.47 18.17 19.09
C PHE A 409 -6.36 19.43 19.17
N SER A 410 -6.11 20.26 20.11
CA SER A 410 -6.84 21.52 20.33
C SER A 410 -6.15 22.70 19.65
#